data_4051a7be7fb863acf3ab090e4f88fa0d
#
_entry.id   4051a7be7fb863acf3ab090e4f88fa0d
#
_cell.length_a   1.000
_cell.length_b   1.000
_cell.length_c   1.000
_cell.angle_alpha   90.00
_cell.angle_beta   90.00
_cell.angle_gamma   90.00
#
_symmetry.space_group_name_H-M   'P 1'
#
loop_
_entity.id
_entity.type
_entity.pdbx_description
1 polymer ?
#
loop_
_entity_poly.entity_id
_entity_poly.type
_entity_poly.pdbx_seq_one_letter_code
_entity_poly.pdbx_strand_id
1 'polypeptide(L)'
;MRAADVGDTLMGRLVAEYGAPQAVESIRTRTLPPEFVTREAQQERPPDLTSRLNTWYARLAAANPMADIEAGLESGARLIIPGSPEWPTQLNQLGHSRPLGLWAHGNADLRFSCLKSVAVVGARAATAYGTHIAAEFGVGLSESGWTVVSGGAFGVDGAAHKGALAAGAPTVVVLACGVDVCYPSAHEPLFAAIREKGIVISECPPGVHPTRARFLIRNRLIAGLSRGTVVVEAAIRSGAINTATHALSLNRHLGAVPGPITSAMSAGCHKLLRERKAVCITSPEDMIDLVGVLGEDLAPQIRAPVVPRDKLNEPTRRVLDAVPARGGAGLASIAVAAGLGLDVTLSALGGLAAAGFVERTTNGWRLRKQTATYRRAPDSTALEPPPTPEPEPTDLPPPPDDFPAPDYNHPDLQEPTAIHKRPSREALW
;
A
#
# COMPACT_ATOMS: atom_id res chain seq x y z
N MET A 1 -19.43 -3.56 20.94
CA MET A 1 -18.83 -2.51 20.07
C MET A 1 -18.97 -1.12 20.69
N ARG A 2 -20.13 -0.67 21.21
CA ARG A 2 -20.23 0.68 21.85
C ARG A 2 -19.61 0.81 23.25
N ALA A 3 -19.51 -0.32 23.98
CA ALA A 3 -18.96 -0.29 25.35
C ALA A 3 -17.48 0.06 25.41
N ALA A 4 -16.70 -0.31 24.42
CA ALA A 4 -15.27 -0.05 24.36
C ALA A 4 -14.89 0.73 23.09
N ASP A 5 -13.72 1.32 23.10
CA ASP A 5 -13.17 1.94 21.90
C ASP A 5 -12.79 0.86 20.86
N VAL A 6 -12.78 1.23 19.59
CA VAL A 6 -12.31 0.35 18.51
C VAL A 6 -10.87 -0.06 18.79
N GLY A 7 -10.57 -1.35 18.65
CA GLY A 7 -9.23 -1.87 18.90
C GLY A 7 -8.80 -1.93 20.37
N ASP A 8 -9.73 -1.81 21.32
CA ASP A 8 -9.44 -1.95 22.74
C ASP A 8 -8.95 -3.37 23.08
N THR A 9 -7.65 -3.49 23.32
CA THR A 9 -7.00 -4.78 23.56
C THR A 9 -7.40 -5.43 24.89
N LEU A 10 -7.74 -4.63 25.90
CA LEU A 10 -8.19 -5.16 27.20
C LEU A 10 -9.60 -5.76 27.07
N MET A 11 -10.51 -5.09 26.38
CA MET A 11 -11.82 -5.63 26.02
C MET A 11 -11.67 -6.86 25.12
N GLY A 12 -10.75 -6.81 24.15
CA GLY A 12 -10.48 -7.96 23.27
C GLY A 12 -10.00 -9.18 24.05
N ARG A 13 -9.14 -9.02 25.07
CA ARG A 13 -8.73 -10.11 25.97
C ARG A 13 -9.91 -10.66 26.77
N LEU A 14 -10.69 -9.79 27.38
CA LEU A 14 -11.84 -10.19 28.16
C LEU A 14 -12.83 -11.02 27.33
N VAL A 15 -13.15 -10.55 26.12
CA VAL A 15 -14.06 -11.27 25.20
C VAL A 15 -13.43 -12.57 24.66
N ALA A 16 -12.13 -12.60 24.40
CA ALA A 16 -11.46 -13.79 23.89
C ALA A 16 -11.45 -14.95 24.90
N GLU A 17 -11.36 -14.64 26.17
CA GLU A 17 -11.25 -15.65 27.24
C GLU A 17 -12.58 -16.09 27.82
N TYR A 18 -13.50 -15.15 28.01
CA TYR A 18 -14.76 -15.41 28.70
C TYR A 18 -15.96 -15.37 27.79
N GLY A 19 -15.79 -14.99 26.52
CA GLY A 19 -16.86 -14.76 25.59
C GLY A 19 -17.59 -13.44 25.79
N ALA A 20 -18.30 -12.99 24.74
CA ALA A 20 -19.03 -11.72 24.76
C ALA A 20 -20.15 -11.65 25.83
N PRO A 21 -20.96 -12.71 26.07
CA PRO A 21 -21.97 -12.66 27.12
C PRO A 21 -21.40 -12.41 28.50
N GLN A 22 -20.36 -13.14 28.87
CA GLN A 22 -19.72 -13.01 30.19
C GLN A 22 -19.01 -11.64 30.35
N ALA A 23 -18.39 -11.14 29.25
CA ALA A 23 -17.80 -9.80 29.26
C ALA A 23 -18.85 -8.71 29.50
N VAL A 24 -20.02 -8.80 28.85
CA VAL A 24 -21.13 -7.86 29.07
C VAL A 24 -21.65 -7.96 30.51
N GLU A 25 -21.80 -9.15 31.06
CA GLU A 25 -22.25 -9.34 32.45
C GLU A 25 -21.23 -8.78 33.45
N SER A 26 -19.95 -9.01 33.25
CA SER A 26 -18.87 -8.42 34.05
C SER A 26 -18.91 -6.90 34.07
N ILE A 27 -19.24 -6.28 32.92
CA ILE A 27 -19.39 -4.82 32.84
C ILE A 27 -20.65 -4.36 33.60
N ARG A 28 -21.80 -5.04 33.44
CA ARG A 28 -23.05 -4.72 34.10
C ARG A 28 -22.96 -4.79 35.62
N THR A 29 -22.33 -5.84 36.11
CA THR A 29 -22.12 -6.07 37.54
C THR A 29 -20.94 -5.28 38.11
N ARG A 30 -20.17 -4.62 37.26
CA ARG A 30 -18.89 -3.96 37.59
C ARG A 30 -17.89 -4.90 38.31
N THR A 31 -17.91 -6.17 37.95
CA THR A 31 -17.06 -7.19 38.57
C THR A 31 -16.37 -7.98 37.47
N LEU A 32 -15.05 -7.81 37.37
CA LEU A 32 -14.22 -8.58 36.45
C LEU A 32 -13.89 -9.96 37.07
N PRO A 33 -13.66 -11.00 36.27
CA PRO A 33 -13.21 -12.29 36.78
C PRO A 33 -11.90 -12.14 37.57
N PRO A 34 -11.79 -12.76 38.77
CA PRO A 34 -10.59 -12.59 39.63
C PRO A 34 -9.28 -12.99 38.96
N GLU A 35 -9.32 -14.05 38.13
CA GLU A 35 -8.14 -14.52 37.37
C GLU A 35 -7.69 -13.48 36.33
N PHE A 36 -8.65 -12.83 35.66
CA PHE A 36 -8.37 -11.74 34.75
C PHE A 36 -7.70 -10.57 35.48
N VAL A 37 -8.27 -10.14 36.61
CA VAL A 37 -7.71 -9.05 37.41
C VAL A 37 -6.29 -9.36 37.89
N THR A 38 -6.07 -10.55 38.39
CA THR A 38 -4.73 -11.00 38.90
C THR A 38 -3.70 -10.95 37.76
N ARG A 39 -4.03 -11.47 36.60
CA ARG A 39 -3.11 -11.50 35.46
C ARG A 39 -2.81 -10.10 34.91
N GLU A 40 -3.83 -9.26 34.76
CA GLU A 40 -3.62 -7.89 34.29
C GLU A 40 -2.78 -7.06 35.26
N ALA A 41 -2.92 -7.32 36.57
CA ALA A 41 -2.08 -6.70 37.63
C ALA A 41 -0.61 -7.12 37.58
N GLN A 42 -0.29 -8.28 36.99
CA GLN A 42 1.07 -8.80 36.84
C GLN A 42 1.81 -8.27 35.60
N GLN A 43 1.15 -7.46 34.76
CA GLN A 43 1.82 -6.87 33.61
C GLN A 43 2.87 -5.85 34.05
N GLU A 44 3.89 -5.65 33.24
CA GLU A 44 4.94 -4.63 33.48
C GLU A 44 4.34 -3.22 33.67
N ARG A 45 3.24 -2.94 32.98
CA ARG A 45 2.44 -1.71 33.11
C ARG A 45 0.97 -2.08 33.26
N PRO A 46 0.50 -2.30 34.49
CA PRO A 46 -0.88 -2.70 34.73
C PRO A 46 -1.87 -1.62 34.29
N PRO A 47 -2.95 -2.00 33.58
CA PRO A 47 -4.00 -1.04 33.25
C PRO A 47 -4.81 -0.66 34.49
N ASP A 48 -5.32 0.57 34.54
CA ASP A 48 -6.31 0.96 35.54
C ASP A 48 -7.67 0.29 35.21
N LEU A 49 -7.84 -0.93 35.72
CA LEU A 49 -9.03 -1.75 35.49
C LEU A 49 -10.30 -1.07 36.02
N THR A 50 -10.20 -0.33 37.13
CA THR A 50 -11.35 0.35 37.74
C THR A 50 -11.85 1.48 36.86
N SER A 51 -10.98 2.33 36.38
CA SER A 51 -11.30 3.41 35.46
C SER A 51 -11.86 2.88 34.13
N ARG A 52 -11.23 1.84 33.58
CA ARG A 52 -11.69 1.20 32.33
C ARG A 52 -13.07 0.59 32.49
N LEU A 53 -13.30 -0.16 33.55
CA LEU A 53 -14.58 -0.79 33.84
C LEU A 53 -15.70 0.22 34.02
N ASN A 54 -15.45 1.33 34.73
CA ASN A 54 -16.40 2.42 34.87
C ASN A 54 -16.73 3.07 33.52
N THR A 55 -15.72 3.27 32.66
CA THR A 55 -15.92 3.81 31.32
C THR A 55 -16.78 2.87 30.48
N TRP A 56 -16.46 1.58 30.47
CA TRP A 56 -17.23 0.57 29.75
C TRP A 56 -18.66 0.47 30.25
N TYR A 57 -18.86 0.52 31.57
CA TYR A 57 -20.18 0.50 32.17
C TYR A 57 -21.03 1.71 31.74
N ALA A 58 -20.48 2.92 31.83
CA ALA A 58 -21.18 4.12 31.44
C ALA A 58 -21.58 4.09 29.94
N ARG A 59 -20.69 3.63 29.08
CA ARG A 59 -20.95 3.51 27.64
C ARG A 59 -21.97 2.39 27.35
N LEU A 60 -21.89 1.25 28.04
CA LEU A 60 -22.84 0.15 27.88
C LEU A 60 -24.24 0.56 28.33
N ALA A 61 -24.36 1.28 29.44
CA ALA A 61 -25.63 1.79 29.94
C ALA A 61 -26.31 2.79 28.99
N ALA A 62 -25.51 3.56 28.24
CA ALA A 62 -26.01 4.51 27.24
C ALA A 62 -26.24 3.86 25.85
N ALA A 63 -25.79 2.62 25.64
CA ALA A 63 -25.90 1.96 24.35
C ALA A 63 -27.31 1.37 24.11
N ASN A 64 -27.81 1.52 22.90
CA ASN A 64 -29.00 0.81 22.44
C ASN A 64 -28.62 -0.11 21.27
N PRO A 65 -28.28 -1.38 21.53
CA PRO A 65 -27.85 -2.30 20.48
C PRO A 65 -28.93 -2.58 19.42
N MET A 66 -30.21 -2.55 19.80
CA MET A 66 -31.31 -2.75 18.84
C MET A 66 -31.37 -1.59 17.85
N ALA A 67 -31.30 -0.36 18.34
CA ALA A 67 -31.26 0.81 17.47
C ALA A 67 -30.02 0.80 16.52
N ASP A 68 -28.88 0.29 17.00
CA ASP A 68 -27.70 0.13 16.12
C ASP A 68 -27.95 -0.88 15.01
N ILE A 69 -28.62 -1.99 15.33
CA ILE A 69 -28.96 -3.03 14.34
C ILE A 69 -29.96 -2.49 13.33
N GLU A 70 -31.03 -1.82 13.81
CA GLU A 70 -32.06 -1.20 12.97
C GLU A 70 -31.43 -0.16 12.02
N ALA A 71 -30.65 0.79 12.55
CA ALA A 71 -29.95 1.78 11.73
C ALA A 71 -28.98 1.16 10.72
N GLY A 72 -28.28 0.08 11.10
CA GLY A 72 -27.46 -0.69 10.19
C GLY A 72 -28.27 -1.29 9.04
N LEU A 73 -29.36 -1.97 9.35
CA LEU A 73 -30.23 -2.60 8.34
C LEU A 73 -30.90 -1.54 7.43
N GLU A 74 -31.39 -0.46 8.00
CA GLU A 74 -31.97 0.68 7.25
C GLU A 74 -30.95 1.30 6.27
N SER A 75 -29.67 1.37 6.66
CA SER A 75 -28.61 1.84 5.78
C SER A 75 -28.17 0.81 4.74
N GLY A 76 -28.74 -0.40 4.72
CA GLY A 76 -28.34 -1.50 3.86
C GLY A 76 -27.09 -2.25 4.32
N ALA A 77 -26.64 -2.03 5.55
CA ALA A 77 -25.49 -2.71 6.10
C ALA A 77 -25.86 -4.00 6.83
N ARG A 78 -24.91 -4.93 6.89
CA ARG A 78 -24.97 -6.17 7.67
C ARG A 78 -23.83 -6.23 8.67
N LEU A 79 -24.02 -6.95 9.77
CA LEU A 79 -23.01 -7.15 10.79
C LEU A 79 -22.29 -8.49 10.57
N ILE A 80 -20.97 -8.42 10.36
CA ILE A 80 -20.09 -9.58 10.22
C ILE A 80 -19.32 -9.76 11.54
N ILE A 81 -19.45 -10.93 12.17
CA ILE A 81 -18.79 -11.24 13.44
C ILE A 81 -17.77 -12.38 13.28
N PRO A 82 -16.80 -12.53 14.19
CA PRO A 82 -15.90 -13.67 14.19
C PRO A 82 -16.68 -15.01 14.18
N GLY A 83 -16.32 -15.89 13.25
CA GLY A 83 -17.00 -17.18 13.06
C GLY A 83 -18.12 -17.17 12.02
N SER A 84 -18.57 -16.01 11.53
CA SER A 84 -19.51 -15.97 10.40
C SER A 84 -18.81 -16.34 9.07
N PRO A 85 -19.57 -16.83 8.06
CA PRO A 85 -19.00 -17.23 6.78
C PRO A 85 -18.19 -16.14 6.07
N GLU A 86 -18.63 -14.88 6.16
CA GLU A 86 -17.97 -13.72 5.56
C GLU A 86 -16.79 -13.17 6.38
N TRP A 87 -16.49 -13.75 7.56
CA TRP A 87 -15.41 -13.26 8.41
C TRP A 87 -14.03 -13.50 7.79
N PRO A 88 -13.21 -12.46 7.53
CA PRO A 88 -11.86 -12.65 7.02
C PRO A 88 -10.95 -13.18 8.13
N THR A 89 -10.57 -14.45 8.04
CA THR A 89 -9.80 -15.13 9.10
C THR A 89 -8.42 -14.51 9.34
N GLN A 90 -7.84 -13.82 8.36
CA GLN A 90 -6.59 -13.08 8.51
C GLN A 90 -6.65 -11.96 9.57
N LEU A 91 -7.83 -11.43 9.90
CA LEU A 91 -7.99 -10.49 11.00
C LEU A 91 -7.72 -11.11 12.37
N ASN A 92 -7.75 -12.44 12.48
CA ASN A 92 -7.42 -13.12 13.73
C ASN A 92 -5.95 -12.88 14.14
N GLN A 93 -5.06 -12.58 13.19
CA GLN A 93 -3.66 -12.25 13.46
C GLN A 93 -3.48 -10.92 14.23
N LEU A 94 -4.51 -10.08 14.29
CA LEU A 94 -4.51 -8.89 15.14
C LEU A 94 -4.58 -9.22 16.65
N GLY A 95 -4.76 -10.49 17.02
CA GLY A 95 -4.83 -10.93 18.40
C GLY A 95 -5.95 -10.23 19.17
N HIS A 96 -5.64 -9.66 20.30
CA HIS A 96 -6.60 -8.97 21.15
C HIS A 96 -7.07 -7.61 20.61
N SER A 97 -6.37 -7.04 19.63
CA SER A 97 -6.84 -5.86 18.90
C SER A 97 -7.77 -6.20 17.73
N ARG A 98 -8.12 -7.48 17.53
CA ARG A 98 -9.10 -7.91 16.51
C ARG A 98 -10.44 -7.22 16.74
N PRO A 99 -11.14 -6.77 15.67
CA PRO A 99 -12.47 -6.20 15.81
C PRO A 99 -13.46 -7.21 16.39
N LEU A 100 -14.35 -6.77 17.24
CA LEU A 100 -15.44 -7.59 17.80
C LEU A 100 -16.52 -7.88 16.76
N GLY A 101 -16.58 -7.10 15.70
CA GLY A 101 -17.46 -7.23 14.56
C GLY A 101 -17.17 -6.11 13.57
N LEU A 102 -17.66 -6.29 12.35
CA LEU A 102 -17.57 -5.33 11.26
C LEU A 102 -18.95 -5.07 10.67
N TRP A 103 -19.33 -3.82 10.58
CA TRP A 103 -20.43 -3.39 9.75
C TRP A 103 -19.98 -3.38 8.30
N ALA A 104 -20.78 -3.95 7.42
CA ALA A 104 -20.45 -4.11 6.02
C ALA A 104 -21.61 -3.68 5.14
N HIS A 105 -21.36 -2.80 4.16
CA HIS A 105 -22.35 -2.32 3.21
C HIS A 105 -21.81 -2.51 1.79
N GLY A 106 -22.50 -3.28 0.99
CA GLY A 106 -22.14 -3.62 -0.40
C GLY A 106 -22.35 -5.09 -0.71
N ASN A 107 -22.27 -5.42 -2.01
CA ASN A 107 -22.69 -6.71 -2.54
C ASN A 107 -21.58 -7.78 -2.49
N ALA A 108 -20.31 -7.38 -2.37
CA ALA A 108 -19.20 -8.32 -2.36
C ALA A 108 -19.13 -9.09 -1.01
N ASP A 109 -18.70 -10.35 -1.07
CA ASP A 109 -18.33 -11.14 0.11
C ASP A 109 -16.96 -10.65 0.63
N LEU A 110 -16.91 -10.26 1.91
CA LEU A 110 -15.70 -9.69 2.50
C LEU A 110 -14.57 -10.71 2.58
N ARG A 111 -14.85 -11.95 2.95
CA ARG A 111 -13.84 -12.99 3.09
C ARG A 111 -13.21 -13.31 1.75
N PHE A 112 -14.01 -13.53 0.71
CA PHE A 112 -13.49 -13.82 -0.62
C PHE A 112 -12.73 -12.63 -1.21
N SER A 113 -13.24 -11.42 -1.06
CA SER A 113 -12.55 -10.21 -1.52
C SER A 113 -11.16 -10.03 -0.88
N CYS A 114 -10.96 -10.52 0.34
CA CYS A 114 -9.70 -10.38 1.05
C CYS A 114 -8.72 -11.54 0.83
N LEU A 115 -9.09 -12.63 0.13
CA LEU A 115 -8.18 -13.77 -0.11
C LEU A 115 -6.98 -13.41 -0.98
N LYS A 116 -7.21 -12.68 -2.07
CA LYS A 116 -6.20 -12.10 -2.94
C LYS A 116 -6.36 -10.59 -2.89
N SER A 117 -5.71 -9.93 -1.94
CA SER A 117 -5.86 -8.49 -1.75
C SER A 117 -4.56 -7.79 -1.40
N VAL A 118 -4.44 -6.54 -1.87
CA VAL A 118 -3.32 -5.63 -1.61
C VAL A 118 -3.86 -4.34 -1.04
N ALA A 119 -3.27 -3.87 0.05
CA ALA A 119 -3.51 -2.53 0.57
C ALA A 119 -2.75 -1.51 -0.27
N VAL A 120 -3.45 -0.55 -0.88
CA VAL A 120 -2.84 0.58 -1.59
C VAL A 120 -3.09 1.83 -0.76
N VAL A 121 -2.03 2.40 -0.19
CA VAL A 121 -2.15 3.51 0.76
C VAL A 121 -1.17 4.63 0.45
N GLY A 122 -1.50 5.86 0.90
CA GLY A 122 -0.59 6.97 0.68
C GLY A 122 -1.08 8.31 1.21
N ALA A 123 -0.46 9.36 0.70
CA ALA A 123 -0.75 10.73 1.08
C ALA A 123 -2.18 11.15 0.69
N ARG A 124 -2.84 11.89 1.58
CA ARG A 124 -4.14 12.52 1.27
C ARG A 124 -3.99 13.66 0.26
N ALA A 125 -2.93 14.45 0.40
CA ALA A 125 -2.52 15.48 -0.55
C ALA A 125 -1.52 14.86 -1.54
N ALA A 126 -1.96 13.83 -2.30
CA ALA A 126 -1.14 13.19 -3.30
C ALA A 126 -0.82 14.17 -4.44
N THR A 127 0.38 14.04 -5.00
CA THR A 127 0.76 14.76 -6.23
C THR A 127 0.04 14.14 -7.45
N ALA A 128 0.11 14.79 -8.60
CA ALA A 128 -0.37 14.21 -9.84
C ALA A 128 0.29 12.86 -10.15
N TYR A 129 1.60 12.74 -9.84
CA TYR A 129 2.34 11.47 -9.93
C TYR A 129 1.72 10.40 -9.01
N GLY A 130 1.55 10.69 -7.72
CA GLY A 130 1.01 9.72 -6.76
C GLY A 130 -0.43 9.32 -7.07
N THR A 131 -1.25 10.26 -7.55
CA THR A 131 -2.62 9.97 -7.98
C THR A 131 -2.66 9.05 -9.20
N HIS A 132 -1.80 9.32 -10.19
CA HIS A 132 -1.69 8.51 -11.40
C HIS A 132 -1.22 7.10 -11.08
N ILE A 133 -0.11 6.96 -10.35
CA ILE A 133 0.42 5.65 -9.94
C ILE A 133 -0.59 4.87 -9.11
N ALA A 134 -1.29 5.51 -8.15
CA ALA A 134 -2.30 4.82 -7.36
C ALA A 134 -3.46 4.28 -8.22
N ALA A 135 -3.89 5.03 -9.23
CA ALA A 135 -4.90 4.58 -10.18
C ALA A 135 -4.39 3.40 -11.04
N GLU A 136 -3.16 3.46 -11.54
CA GLU A 136 -2.52 2.35 -12.28
C GLU A 136 -2.42 1.09 -11.42
N PHE A 137 -2.00 1.20 -10.16
CA PHE A 137 -2.02 0.06 -9.23
C PHE A 137 -3.43 -0.47 -9.02
N GLY A 138 -4.44 0.42 -8.92
CA GLY A 138 -5.84 0.02 -8.84
C GLY A 138 -6.28 -0.82 -10.03
N VAL A 139 -5.95 -0.38 -11.25
CA VAL A 139 -6.27 -1.10 -12.50
C VAL A 139 -5.51 -2.42 -12.57
N GLY A 140 -4.17 -2.39 -12.52
CA GLY A 140 -3.34 -3.56 -12.78
C GLY A 140 -3.52 -4.69 -11.76
N LEU A 141 -3.68 -4.35 -10.47
CA LEU A 141 -4.03 -5.34 -9.45
C LEU A 141 -5.37 -5.99 -9.74
N SER A 142 -6.38 -5.19 -10.12
CA SER A 142 -7.73 -5.66 -10.38
C SER A 142 -7.82 -6.52 -11.63
N GLU A 143 -7.16 -6.15 -12.72
CA GLU A 143 -7.07 -6.95 -13.95
C GLU A 143 -6.38 -8.30 -13.72
N SER A 144 -5.49 -8.36 -12.73
CA SER A 144 -4.82 -9.60 -12.30
C SER A 144 -5.61 -10.38 -11.24
N GLY A 145 -6.87 -10.02 -10.97
CA GLY A 145 -7.74 -10.71 -10.01
C GLY A 145 -7.42 -10.43 -8.54
N TRP A 146 -6.70 -9.34 -8.24
CA TRP A 146 -6.41 -8.90 -6.89
C TRP A 146 -7.34 -7.77 -6.46
N THR A 147 -7.84 -7.85 -5.23
CA THR A 147 -8.72 -6.83 -4.66
C THR A 147 -7.90 -5.72 -4.01
N VAL A 148 -8.21 -4.46 -4.35
CA VAL A 148 -7.65 -3.30 -3.67
C VAL A 148 -8.37 -3.08 -2.34
N VAL A 149 -7.58 -2.94 -1.27
CA VAL A 149 -8.07 -2.54 0.07
C VAL A 149 -7.48 -1.18 0.41
N SER A 150 -8.30 -0.22 0.79
CA SER A 150 -7.80 1.09 1.20
C SER A 150 -8.75 1.80 2.18
N GLY A 151 -8.41 3.01 2.58
CA GLY A 151 -9.14 3.76 3.59
C GLY A 151 -10.18 4.73 3.06
N GLY A 152 -10.30 4.89 1.75
CA GLY A 152 -11.25 5.82 1.14
C GLY A 152 -10.95 7.31 1.37
N ALA A 153 -9.75 7.67 1.80
CA ALA A 153 -9.33 9.06 1.97
C ALA A 153 -9.11 9.76 0.61
N PHE A 154 -8.95 11.09 0.63
CA PHE A 154 -8.47 11.82 -0.55
C PHE A 154 -7.09 11.31 -1.00
N GLY A 155 -6.70 11.65 -2.22
CA GLY A 155 -5.40 11.33 -2.79
C GLY A 155 -5.26 9.86 -3.18
N VAL A 156 -4.22 9.19 -2.70
CA VAL A 156 -3.85 7.82 -3.08
C VAL A 156 -5.00 6.83 -2.90
N ASP A 157 -5.66 6.83 -1.74
CA ASP A 157 -6.73 5.88 -1.43
C ASP A 157 -7.88 5.98 -2.45
N GLY A 158 -8.38 7.21 -2.68
CA GLY A 158 -9.47 7.45 -3.63
C GLY A 158 -9.08 7.13 -5.07
N ALA A 159 -7.83 7.40 -5.47
CA ALA A 159 -7.34 7.10 -6.81
C ALA A 159 -7.23 5.58 -7.03
N ALA A 160 -6.73 4.83 -6.06
CA ALA A 160 -6.64 3.37 -6.12
C ALA A 160 -8.04 2.72 -6.26
N HIS A 161 -9.03 3.17 -5.48
CA HIS A 161 -10.40 2.68 -5.61
C HIS A 161 -11.01 3.00 -6.97
N LYS A 162 -10.78 4.22 -7.49
CA LYS A 162 -11.25 4.59 -8.85
C LYS A 162 -10.62 3.71 -9.92
N GLY A 163 -9.33 3.40 -9.81
CA GLY A 163 -8.64 2.47 -10.71
C GLY A 163 -9.27 1.08 -10.68
N ALA A 164 -9.51 0.52 -9.50
CA ALA A 164 -10.15 -0.79 -9.34
C ALA A 164 -11.56 -0.82 -9.95
N LEU A 165 -12.37 0.22 -9.72
CA LEU A 165 -13.71 0.33 -10.31
C LEU A 165 -13.68 0.48 -11.84
N ALA A 166 -12.70 1.20 -12.37
CA ALA A 166 -12.50 1.36 -13.81
C ALA A 166 -12.16 0.01 -14.49
N ALA A 167 -11.40 -0.85 -13.83
CA ALA A 167 -11.17 -2.23 -14.26
C ALA A 167 -12.39 -3.15 -14.05
N GLY A 168 -13.51 -2.63 -13.53
CA GLY A 168 -14.72 -3.42 -13.30
C GLY A 168 -14.69 -4.36 -12.09
N ALA A 169 -13.64 -4.31 -11.27
CA ALA A 169 -13.39 -5.22 -10.17
C ALA A 169 -13.93 -4.70 -8.82
N PRO A 170 -14.22 -5.60 -7.85
CA PRO A 170 -14.57 -5.20 -6.50
C PRO A 170 -13.38 -4.56 -5.77
N THR A 171 -13.68 -3.64 -4.86
CA THR A 171 -12.68 -3.04 -3.97
C THR A 171 -13.25 -2.91 -2.56
N VAL A 172 -12.38 -2.92 -1.54
CA VAL A 172 -12.76 -2.88 -0.13
C VAL A 172 -12.34 -1.55 0.49
N VAL A 173 -13.32 -0.76 0.92
CA VAL A 173 -13.07 0.45 1.71
C VAL A 173 -13.22 0.14 3.18
N VAL A 174 -12.23 0.52 3.99
CA VAL A 174 -12.28 0.46 5.45
C VAL A 174 -12.49 1.86 5.99
N LEU A 175 -13.58 2.14 6.70
CA LEU A 175 -13.89 3.44 7.26
C LEU A 175 -13.43 3.59 8.71
N ALA A 176 -13.26 4.83 9.16
CA ALA A 176 -12.99 5.21 10.55
C ALA A 176 -14.23 5.82 11.24
N CYS A 177 -15.40 5.66 10.64
CA CYS A 177 -16.72 6.15 11.06
C CYS A 177 -17.75 5.07 10.77
N GLY A 178 -19.02 5.28 11.13
CA GLY A 178 -20.10 4.36 10.74
C GLY A 178 -20.18 4.19 9.23
N VAL A 179 -20.65 3.04 8.76
CA VAL A 179 -20.79 2.76 7.31
C VAL A 179 -21.86 3.63 6.63
N ASP A 180 -22.72 4.24 7.42
CA ASP A 180 -23.76 5.20 7.06
C ASP A 180 -23.24 6.65 7.03
N VAL A 181 -22.03 6.90 7.53
CA VAL A 181 -21.39 8.22 7.56
C VAL A 181 -20.37 8.34 6.44
N CYS A 182 -20.68 9.11 5.40
CA CYS A 182 -19.73 9.37 4.32
C CYS A 182 -18.64 10.34 4.76
N TYR A 183 -17.39 9.86 4.82
CA TYR A 183 -16.24 10.72 5.06
C TYR A 183 -15.02 10.30 4.24
N PRO A 184 -14.46 11.18 3.40
CA PRO A 184 -14.91 12.56 3.14
C PRO A 184 -16.22 12.60 2.34
N SER A 185 -17.06 13.62 2.57
CA SER A 185 -18.37 13.74 1.92
C SER A 185 -18.28 13.83 0.39
N ALA A 186 -17.21 14.43 -0.13
CA ALA A 186 -16.96 14.50 -1.59
C ALA A 186 -16.74 13.12 -2.23
N HIS A 187 -16.51 12.06 -1.47
CA HIS A 187 -16.37 10.68 -1.96
C HIS A 187 -17.70 9.91 -1.96
N GLU A 188 -18.85 10.56 -1.69
CA GLU A 188 -20.15 9.85 -1.72
C GLU A 188 -20.41 9.14 -3.06
N PRO A 189 -20.18 9.75 -4.25
CA PRO A 189 -20.35 9.04 -5.50
C PRO A 189 -19.41 7.84 -5.65
N LEU A 190 -18.17 7.96 -5.14
CA LEU A 190 -17.20 6.86 -5.13
C LEU A 190 -17.68 5.71 -4.24
N PHE A 191 -18.13 6.02 -3.02
CA PHE A 191 -18.62 5.00 -2.09
C PHE A 191 -19.90 4.35 -2.56
N ALA A 192 -20.80 5.09 -3.23
CA ALA A 192 -21.97 4.52 -3.88
C ALA A 192 -21.58 3.48 -4.93
N ALA A 193 -20.65 3.81 -5.83
CA ALA A 193 -20.15 2.88 -6.84
C ALA A 193 -19.43 1.66 -6.22
N ILE A 194 -18.72 1.85 -5.10
CA ILE A 194 -18.09 0.74 -4.37
C ILE A 194 -19.14 -0.17 -3.73
N ARG A 195 -20.21 0.36 -3.15
CA ARG A 195 -21.30 -0.45 -2.59
C ARG A 195 -21.99 -1.36 -3.63
N GLU A 196 -22.05 -0.91 -4.88
CA GLU A 196 -22.62 -1.70 -5.97
C GLU A 196 -21.74 -2.88 -6.38
N LYS A 197 -20.42 -2.69 -6.49
CA LYS A 197 -19.48 -3.69 -7.03
C LYS A 197 -18.60 -4.35 -5.97
N GLY A 198 -18.32 -3.66 -4.88
CA GLY A 198 -17.42 -4.06 -3.81
C GLY A 198 -18.09 -3.99 -2.45
N ILE A 199 -17.36 -3.51 -1.45
CA ILE A 199 -17.83 -3.46 -0.07
C ILE A 199 -17.18 -2.31 0.73
N VAL A 200 -17.98 -1.61 1.51
CA VAL A 200 -17.56 -0.61 2.50
C VAL A 200 -17.70 -1.23 3.88
N ILE A 201 -16.64 -1.22 4.68
CA ILE A 201 -16.66 -1.81 6.01
C ILE A 201 -16.21 -0.83 7.09
N SER A 202 -16.71 -1.04 8.31
CA SER A 202 -16.29 -0.32 9.49
C SER A 202 -16.42 -1.15 10.77
N GLU A 203 -15.49 -0.92 11.71
CA GLU A 203 -15.61 -1.42 13.09
C GLU A 203 -16.51 -0.50 13.94
N CYS A 204 -16.77 0.73 13.49
CA CYS A 204 -17.63 1.67 14.19
C CYS A 204 -19.10 1.36 13.95
N PRO A 205 -19.95 1.40 14.99
CA PRO A 205 -21.40 1.34 14.84
C PRO A 205 -21.96 2.47 13.96
N PRO A 206 -23.18 2.31 13.38
CA PRO A 206 -23.86 3.35 12.65
C PRO A 206 -23.96 4.67 13.44
N GLY A 207 -23.95 5.81 12.74
CA GLY A 207 -24.01 7.16 13.31
C GLY A 207 -22.71 7.64 13.96
N VAL A 208 -21.67 6.83 14.03
CA VAL A 208 -20.40 7.23 14.65
C VAL A 208 -19.57 8.08 13.69
N HIS A 209 -19.26 9.32 14.08
CA HIS A 209 -18.43 10.24 13.31
C HIS A 209 -16.92 9.93 13.42
N PRO A 210 -16.11 10.28 12.41
CA PRO A 210 -14.68 10.03 12.42
C PRO A 210 -13.95 10.91 13.44
N THR A 211 -12.87 10.37 14.01
CA THR A 211 -11.91 11.11 14.84
C THR A 211 -10.49 10.76 14.41
N ARG A 212 -9.52 11.64 14.76
CA ARG A 212 -8.12 11.40 14.43
C ARG A 212 -7.61 10.03 14.96
N ALA A 213 -7.95 9.70 16.20
CA ALA A 213 -7.57 8.42 16.80
C ALA A 213 -8.16 7.24 16.02
N ARG A 214 -9.43 7.31 15.61
CA ARG A 214 -10.07 6.24 14.84
C ARG A 214 -9.42 5.99 13.48
N PHE A 215 -8.91 7.03 12.81
CA PHE A 215 -8.15 6.85 11.56
C PHE A 215 -6.89 6.01 11.79
N LEU A 216 -6.13 6.29 12.85
CA LEU A 216 -4.90 5.54 13.15
C LEU A 216 -5.21 4.10 13.55
N ILE A 217 -6.22 3.90 14.39
CA ILE A 217 -6.62 2.56 14.83
C ILE A 217 -7.18 1.73 13.66
N ARG A 218 -7.98 2.34 12.78
CA ARG A 218 -8.54 1.70 11.60
C ARG A 218 -7.46 1.13 10.67
N ASN A 219 -6.30 1.79 10.56
CA ASN A 219 -5.23 1.40 9.65
C ASN A 219 -4.73 -0.04 9.87
N ARG A 220 -4.86 -0.57 11.11
CA ARG A 220 -4.55 -1.98 11.40
C ARG A 220 -5.44 -2.96 10.62
N LEU A 221 -6.68 -2.56 10.35
CA LEU A 221 -7.61 -3.38 9.57
C LEU A 221 -7.23 -3.40 8.09
N ILE A 222 -6.80 -2.26 7.52
CA ILE A 222 -6.32 -2.18 6.14
C ILE A 222 -5.14 -3.14 5.96
N ALA A 223 -4.13 -3.04 6.83
CA ALA A 223 -2.98 -3.94 6.80
C ALA A 223 -3.36 -5.40 7.07
N GLY A 224 -4.24 -5.65 8.05
CA GLY A 224 -4.65 -7.00 8.46
C GLY A 224 -5.50 -7.74 7.43
N LEU A 225 -6.29 -7.05 6.62
CA LEU A 225 -7.13 -7.64 5.57
C LEU A 225 -6.32 -8.06 4.34
N SER A 226 -5.15 -7.45 4.12
CA SER A 226 -4.39 -7.58 2.88
C SER A 226 -3.21 -8.54 3.03
N ARG A 227 -2.80 -9.22 1.95
CA ARG A 227 -1.58 -10.04 1.93
C ARG A 227 -0.31 -9.19 2.00
N GLY A 228 -0.36 -7.98 1.44
CA GLY A 228 0.71 -6.99 1.51
C GLY A 228 0.18 -5.59 1.38
N THR A 229 1.04 -4.63 1.64
CA THR A 229 0.73 -3.19 1.57
C THR A 229 1.72 -2.50 0.66
N VAL A 230 1.25 -1.68 -0.27
CA VAL A 230 2.08 -0.77 -1.06
C VAL A 230 1.83 0.68 -0.64
N VAL A 231 2.91 1.41 -0.34
CA VAL A 231 2.88 2.84 -0.04
C VAL A 231 3.29 3.59 -1.30
N VAL A 232 2.35 4.32 -1.91
CA VAL A 232 2.56 5.02 -3.18
C VAL A 232 3.26 6.36 -2.96
N GLU A 233 2.74 7.18 -2.08
CA GLU A 233 3.37 8.43 -1.62
C GLU A 233 3.15 8.61 -0.13
N ALA A 234 4.16 9.07 0.59
CA ALA A 234 4.06 9.39 2.00
C ALA A 234 5.08 10.45 2.41
N ALA A 235 4.65 11.50 3.10
CA ALA A 235 5.57 12.30 3.89
C ALA A 235 6.09 11.49 5.09
N ILE A 236 7.19 11.91 5.72
CA ILE A 236 7.82 11.17 6.83
C ILE A 236 6.84 10.91 8.00
N ARG A 237 5.95 11.87 8.27
CA ARG A 237 4.93 11.79 9.34
C ARG A 237 3.53 11.66 8.74
N SER A 238 3.30 10.62 7.94
CA SER A 238 2.03 10.38 7.25
C SER A 238 1.28 9.21 7.88
N GLY A 239 -0.06 9.24 7.79
CA GLY A 239 -0.91 8.11 8.19
C GLY A 239 -0.61 6.81 7.44
N ALA A 240 -0.11 6.89 6.21
CA ALA A 240 0.30 5.73 5.43
C ALA A 240 1.49 5.00 6.07
N ILE A 241 2.42 5.73 6.72
CA ILE A 241 3.53 5.11 7.48
C ILE A 241 2.99 4.32 8.68
N ASN A 242 1.91 4.77 9.32
CA ASN A 242 1.25 4.00 10.37
C ASN A 242 0.67 2.68 9.83
N THR A 243 0.03 2.70 8.65
CA THR A 243 -0.43 1.46 7.98
C THR A 243 0.75 0.54 7.65
N ALA A 244 1.85 1.09 7.14
CA ALA A 244 3.09 0.33 6.89
C ALA A 244 3.64 -0.32 8.16
N THR A 245 3.62 0.39 9.29
CA THR A 245 4.03 -0.16 10.59
C THR A 245 3.14 -1.34 11.03
N HIS A 246 1.83 -1.23 10.85
CA HIS A 246 0.92 -2.35 11.11
C HIS A 246 1.18 -3.55 10.19
N ALA A 247 1.46 -3.33 8.90
CA ALA A 247 1.81 -4.40 7.99
C ALA A 247 3.07 -5.17 8.45
N LEU A 248 4.11 -4.44 8.85
CA LEU A 248 5.34 -5.03 9.39
C LEU A 248 5.10 -5.79 10.70
N SER A 249 4.30 -5.24 11.62
CA SER A 249 3.98 -5.91 12.90
C SER A 249 3.20 -7.22 12.72
N LEU A 250 2.47 -7.34 11.60
CA LEU A 250 1.74 -8.54 11.19
C LEU A 250 2.58 -9.47 10.29
N ASN A 251 3.88 -9.19 10.09
CA ASN A 251 4.75 -9.91 9.16
C ASN A 251 4.18 -9.98 7.74
N ARG A 252 3.49 -8.92 7.29
CA ARG A 252 2.98 -8.78 5.93
C ARG A 252 4.04 -8.15 5.03
N HIS A 253 4.00 -8.49 3.76
CA HIS A 253 4.85 -7.86 2.76
C HIS A 253 4.58 -6.35 2.66
N LEU A 254 5.65 -5.58 2.55
CA LEU A 254 5.57 -4.14 2.41
C LEU A 254 6.33 -3.69 1.18
N GLY A 255 5.63 -3.05 0.26
CA GLY A 255 6.17 -2.37 -0.90
C GLY A 255 6.16 -0.85 -0.73
N ALA A 256 7.08 -0.17 -1.37
CA ALA A 256 7.08 1.28 -1.46
C ALA A 256 7.45 1.73 -2.87
N VAL A 257 6.68 2.65 -3.41
CA VAL A 257 6.92 3.21 -4.74
C VAL A 257 8.01 4.28 -4.63
N PRO A 258 9.07 4.21 -5.47
CA PRO A 258 10.07 5.27 -5.54
C PRO A 258 9.45 6.51 -6.19
N GLY A 259 9.85 7.69 -5.71
CA GLY A 259 9.39 8.96 -6.27
C GLY A 259 10.52 9.96 -6.41
N PRO A 260 10.24 11.19 -6.91
CA PRO A 260 11.26 12.21 -7.04
C PRO A 260 11.92 12.54 -5.70
N ILE A 261 13.26 12.60 -5.66
CA ILE A 261 14.02 12.90 -4.44
C ILE A 261 13.77 14.31 -3.91
N THR A 262 13.28 15.20 -4.76
CA THR A 262 12.91 16.58 -4.43
C THR A 262 11.51 16.72 -3.85
N SER A 263 10.69 15.65 -3.90
CA SER A 263 9.32 15.67 -3.38
C SER A 263 9.29 15.28 -1.90
N ALA A 264 8.70 16.13 -1.07
CA ALA A 264 8.43 15.82 0.34
C ALA A 264 7.47 14.61 0.48
N MET A 265 6.59 14.39 -0.52
CA MET A 265 5.64 13.26 -0.54
C MET A 265 6.33 11.92 -0.83
N SER A 266 7.55 11.90 -1.34
CA SER A 266 8.35 10.67 -1.55
C SER A 266 9.22 10.33 -0.35
N ALA A 267 9.43 11.25 0.59
CA ALA A 267 10.40 11.12 1.67
C ALA A 267 10.12 9.93 2.62
N GLY A 268 8.84 9.61 2.85
CA GLY A 268 8.43 8.45 3.64
C GLY A 268 8.72 7.13 2.93
N CYS A 269 8.41 7.04 1.64
CA CYS A 269 8.74 5.87 0.81
C CYS A 269 10.26 5.65 0.76
N HIS A 270 11.05 6.73 0.52
CA HIS A 270 12.51 6.64 0.54
C HIS A 270 13.06 6.17 1.89
N LYS A 271 12.45 6.60 3.01
CA LYS A 271 12.83 6.11 4.34
C LYS A 271 12.59 4.61 4.47
N LEU A 272 11.40 4.12 4.09
CA LEU A 272 11.07 2.69 4.15
C LEU A 272 12.04 1.85 3.30
N LEU A 273 12.36 2.29 2.09
CA LEU A 273 13.30 1.62 1.18
C LEU A 273 14.72 1.61 1.76
N ARG A 274 15.23 2.76 2.23
CA ARG A 274 16.56 2.90 2.80
C ARG A 274 16.76 2.06 4.05
N GLU A 275 15.74 1.96 4.90
CA GLU A 275 15.75 1.14 6.10
C GLU A 275 15.52 -0.35 5.81
N ARG A 276 15.39 -0.75 4.54
CA ARG A 276 15.10 -2.12 4.11
C ARG A 276 13.83 -2.71 4.74
N LYS A 277 12.89 -1.86 5.09
CA LYS A 277 11.57 -2.23 5.62
C LYS A 277 10.57 -2.54 4.52
N ALA A 278 10.78 -1.98 3.32
CA ALA A 278 9.94 -2.18 2.15
C ALA A 278 10.76 -2.58 0.93
N VAL A 279 10.14 -3.36 0.04
CA VAL A 279 10.67 -3.66 -1.29
C VAL A 279 10.35 -2.49 -2.21
N CYS A 280 11.27 -2.14 -3.12
CA CYS A 280 11.00 -1.15 -4.17
C CYS A 280 10.02 -1.75 -5.18
N ILE A 281 8.88 -1.11 -5.35
CA ILE A 281 7.80 -1.53 -6.25
C ILE A 281 7.61 -0.46 -7.32
N THR A 282 7.74 -0.84 -8.58
CA THR A 282 7.66 0.05 -9.73
C THR A 282 6.45 -0.21 -10.62
N SER A 283 5.79 -1.36 -10.42
CA SER A 283 4.60 -1.76 -11.16
C SER A 283 3.65 -2.60 -10.30
N PRO A 284 2.37 -2.76 -10.69
CA PRO A 284 1.45 -3.69 -10.04
C PRO A 284 1.97 -5.12 -10.02
N GLU A 285 2.65 -5.56 -11.07
CA GLU A 285 3.22 -6.90 -11.23
C GLU A 285 4.31 -7.17 -10.20
N ASP A 286 5.18 -6.19 -9.89
CA ASP A 286 6.19 -6.30 -8.83
C ASP A 286 5.52 -6.58 -7.48
N MET A 287 4.36 -5.94 -7.22
CA MET A 287 3.62 -6.16 -5.98
C MET A 287 2.97 -7.54 -5.96
N ILE A 288 2.43 -8.00 -7.09
CA ILE A 288 1.84 -9.33 -7.23
C ILE A 288 2.91 -10.42 -7.02
N ASP A 289 4.09 -10.25 -7.62
CA ASP A 289 5.23 -11.18 -7.44
C ASP A 289 5.64 -11.26 -5.96
N LEU A 290 5.62 -10.12 -5.26
CA LEU A 290 5.97 -10.05 -3.83
C LEU A 290 4.97 -10.77 -2.93
N VAL A 291 3.65 -10.72 -3.22
CA VAL A 291 2.58 -11.23 -2.33
C VAL A 291 1.92 -12.51 -2.84
N GLY A 292 2.19 -12.89 -4.08
CA GLY A 292 1.59 -14.01 -4.79
C GLY A 292 2.09 -15.37 -4.31
N VAL A 293 1.50 -16.41 -4.87
CA VAL A 293 1.90 -17.80 -4.64
C VAL A 293 2.91 -18.20 -5.70
N LEU A 294 4.02 -18.78 -5.27
CA LEU A 294 5.07 -19.24 -6.16
C LEU A 294 4.50 -20.21 -7.23
N GLY A 295 4.69 -19.90 -8.51
CA GLY A 295 4.22 -20.71 -9.62
C GLY A 295 2.83 -20.37 -10.16
N GLU A 296 2.02 -19.56 -9.44
CA GLU A 296 0.69 -19.13 -9.90
C GLU A 296 0.66 -17.65 -10.32
N ASP A 297 1.35 -16.80 -9.57
CA ASP A 297 1.26 -15.33 -9.68
C ASP A 297 2.65 -14.74 -10.07
N LEU A 298 3.34 -15.31 -11.08
CA LEU A 298 4.64 -14.78 -11.52
C LEU A 298 4.47 -13.53 -12.39
N ALA A 299 5.17 -12.46 -12.01
CA ALA A 299 5.29 -11.28 -12.86
C ALA A 299 6.02 -11.58 -14.17
N PRO A 300 5.59 -11.03 -15.32
CA PRO A 300 6.35 -11.14 -16.55
C PRO A 300 7.73 -10.54 -16.35
N GLN A 301 8.78 -11.29 -16.67
CA GLN A 301 10.14 -10.75 -16.61
C GLN A 301 10.25 -9.55 -17.56
N ILE A 302 10.52 -8.37 -17.01
CA ILE A 302 10.81 -7.18 -17.80
C ILE A 302 12.12 -7.43 -18.53
N ARG A 303 12.05 -7.82 -19.80
CA ARG A 303 13.22 -7.88 -20.67
C ARG A 303 13.43 -6.48 -21.24
N ALA A 304 14.58 -5.90 -20.95
CA ALA A 304 14.98 -4.66 -21.63
C ALA A 304 14.89 -4.88 -23.16
N PRO A 305 14.44 -3.88 -23.93
CA PRO A 305 14.38 -4.00 -25.38
C PRO A 305 15.78 -4.33 -25.89
N VAL A 306 15.90 -5.45 -26.62
CA VAL A 306 17.17 -5.87 -27.21
C VAL A 306 17.58 -4.84 -28.25
N VAL A 307 18.57 -4.02 -27.93
CA VAL A 307 19.13 -3.07 -28.91
C VAL A 307 19.98 -3.80 -29.95
N PRO A 308 20.05 -3.29 -31.19
CA PRO A 308 20.81 -3.97 -32.26
C PRO A 308 22.26 -4.32 -31.87
N ARG A 309 22.88 -3.54 -30.99
CA ARG A 309 24.21 -3.79 -30.45
C ARG A 309 24.29 -5.09 -29.61
N ASP A 310 23.23 -5.45 -28.90
CA ASP A 310 23.21 -6.65 -28.02
C ASP A 310 23.23 -7.95 -28.82
N LYS A 311 22.86 -7.89 -30.11
CA LYS A 311 22.88 -9.01 -31.04
C LYS A 311 24.25 -9.27 -31.65
N LEU A 312 25.21 -8.36 -31.41
CA LEU A 312 26.55 -8.53 -31.93
C LEU A 312 27.30 -9.58 -31.11
N ASN A 313 28.07 -10.45 -31.81
CA ASN A 313 29.00 -11.39 -31.16
C ASN A 313 30.15 -10.62 -30.49
N GLU A 314 30.83 -11.27 -29.56
CA GLU A 314 31.87 -10.64 -28.73
C GLU A 314 33.01 -10.00 -29.55
N PRO A 315 33.61 -10.62 -30.59
CA PRO A 315 34.61 -9.97 -31.42
C PRO A 315 34.10 -8.70 -32.10
N THR A 316 32.89 -8.74 -32.69
CA THR A 316 32.30 -7.59 -33.39
C THR A 316 31.98 -6.45 -32.44
N ARG A 317 31.56 -6.76 -31.20
CA ARG A 317 31.32 -5.76 -30.17
C ARG A 317 32.63 -5.04 -29.76
N ARG A 318 33.70 -5.78 -29.53
CA ARG A 318 35.03 -5.22 -29.23
C ARG A 318 35.53 -4.32 -30.33
N VAL A 319 35.33 -4.69 -31.60
CA VAL A 319 35.67 -3.83 -32.73
C VAL A 319 34.83 -2.55 -32.73
N LEU A 320 33.52 -2.66 -32.52
CA LEU A 320 32.62 -1.51 -32.44
C LEU A 320 33.03 -0.53 -31.34
N ASP A 321 33.43 -1.05 -30.17
CA ASP A 321 33.87 -0.25 -29.03
C ASP A 321 35.23 0.44 -29.27
N ALA A 322 36.05 -0.13 -30.14
CA ALA A 322 37.35 0.46 -30.53
C ALA A 322 37.25 1.50 -31.66
N VAL A 323 36.09 1.63 -32.33
CA VAL A 323 35.91 2.62 -33.41
C VAL A 323 35.57 3.99 -32.79
N PRO A 324 36.33 5.06 -33.14
CA PRO A 324 36.14 6.40 -32.58
C PRO A 324 34.82 7.03 -33.06
N ALA A 325 34.20 7.83 -32.17
CA ALA A 325 32.98 8.58 -32.49
C ALA A 325 33.27 9.83 -33.37
N ARG A 326 34.47 10.39 -33.29
CA ARG A 326 34.89 11.56 -34.08
C ARG A 326 36.24 11.30 -34.74
N GLY A 327 36.44 11.94 -35.86
CA GLY A 327 37.65 11.69 -36.67
C GLY A 327 37.51 10.40 -37.48
N GLY A 328 38.55 9.60 -37.55
CA GLY A 328 38.56 8.25 -38.13
C GLY A 328 39.80 7.51 -37.65
N ALA A 329 39.75 6.22 -37.55
CA ALA A 329 40.86 5.35 -37.19
C ALA A 329 41.14 4.34 -38.28
N GLY A 330 42.42 4.08 -38.57
CA GLY A 330 42.85 3.05 -39.50
C GLY A 330 42.64 1.65 -38.96
N LEU A 331 42.53 0.68 -39.84
CA LEU A 331 42.30 -0.74 -39.50
C LEU A 331 43.28 -1.24 -38.41
N ALA A 332 44.57 -0.96 -38.58
CA ALA A 332 45.59 -1.41 -37.63
C ALA A 332 45.39 -0.83 -36.21
N SER A 333 45.04 0.47 -36.12
CA SER A 333 44.77 1.13 -34.84
C SER A 333 43.56 0.52 -34.14
N ILE A 334 42.50 0.22 -34.88
CA ILE A 334 41.29 -0.42 -34.36
C ILE A 334 41.58 -1.85 -33.92
N ALA A 335 42.35 -2.62 -34.69
CA ALA A 335 42.73 -3.97 -34.35
C ALA A 335 43.52 -4.05 -33.04
N VAL A 336 44.48 -3.15 -32.86
CA VAL A 336 45.26 -3.01 -31.60
C VAL A 336 44.34 -2.65 -30.43
N ALA A 337 43.46 -1.65 -30.60
CA ALA A 337 42.55 -1.22 -29.57
C ALA A 337 41.52 -2.29 -29.19
N ALA A 338 41.05 -3.06 -30.17
CA ALA A 338 40.14 -4.18 -29.97
C ALA A 338 40.84 -5.45 -29.43
N GLY A 339 42.16 -5.52 -29.50
CA GLY A 339 42.94 -6.72 -29.15
C GLY A 339 42.64 -7.90 -30.04
N LEU A 340 42.48 -7.68 -31.37
CA LEU A 340 42.09 -8.70 -32.37
C LEU A 340 43.00 -8.66 -33.56
N GLY A 341 43.09 -9.77 -34.34
CA GLY A 341 43.82 -9.83 -35.59
C GLY A 341 43.22 -8.90 -36.66
N LEU A 342 44.04 -8.50 -37.64
CA LEU A 342 43.65 -7.60 -38.72
C LEU A 342 42.52 -8.18 -39.58
N ASP A 343 42.55 -9.44 -39.86
CA ASP A 343 41.53 -10.18 -40.64
C ASP A 343 40.17 -10.20 -39.94
N VAL A 344 40.16 -10.54 -38.66
CA VAL A 344 38.95 -10.53 -37.83
C VAL A 344 38.38 -9.13 -37.72
N THR A 345 39.24 -8.13 -37.50
CA THR A 345 38.84 -6.71 -37.38
C THR A 345 38.25 -6.20 -38.70
N LEU A 346 38.86 -6.55 -39.84
CA LEU A 346 38.38 -6.14 -41.16
C LEU A 346 37.01 -6.76 -41.48
N SER A 347 36.86 -8.05 -41.19
CA SER A 347 35.57 -8.75 -41.33
C SER A 347 34.46 -8.13 -40.46
N ALA A 348 34.78 -7.86 -39.18
CA ALA A 348 33.85 -7.22 -38.26
C ALA A 348 33.47 -5.79 -38.70
N LEU A 349 34.40 -4.98 -39.17
CA LEU A 349 34.14 -3.63 -39.69
C LEU A 349 33.25 -3.67 -40.93
N GLY A 350 33.45 -4.67 -41.83
CA GLY A 350 32.58 -4.89 -42.98
C GLY A 350 31.13 -5.18 -42.57
N GLY A 351 30.95 -6.11 -41.64
CA GLY A 351 29.62 -6.42 -41.06
C GLY A 351 28.98 -5.25 -40.35
N LEU A 352 29.76 -4.52 -39.53
CA LEU A 352 29.29 -3.32 -38.84
C LEU A 352 28.91 -2.16 -39.79
N ALA A 353 29.64 -2.01 -40.93
CA ALA A 353 29.30 -1.03 -41.95
C ALA A 353 28.00 -1.40 -42.69
N ALA A 354 27.84 -2.69 -43.06
CA ALA A 354 26.59 -3.18 -43.65
C ALA A 354 25.40 -3.01 -42.71
N ALA A 355 25.61 -3.23 -41.42
CA ALA A 355 24.58 -3.03 -40.40
C ALA A 355 24.38 -1.54 -39.97
N GLY A 356 25.13 -0.59 -40.53
CA GLY A 356 25.00 0.83 -40.33
C GLY A 356 25.53 1.37 -38.99
N PHE A 357 26.36 0.60 -38.29
CA PHE A 357 27.00 1.05 -37.03
C PHE A 357 28.21 1.96 -37.27
N VAL A 358 28.97 1.67 -38.31
CA VAL A 358 30.19 2.40 -38.66
C VAL A 358 30.16 2.88 -40.10
N GLU A 359 30.95 3.92 -40.41
CA GLU A 359 31.14 4.39 -41.77
C GLU A 359 32.61 4.61 -42.06
N ARG A 360 32.98 4.44 -43.36
CA ARG A 360 34.36 4.71 -43.85
C ARG A 360 34.49 6.15 -44.24
N THR A 361 35.56 6.81 -43.76
CA THR A 361 35.91 8.17 -44.09
C THR A 361 37.28 8.21 -44.75
N THR A 362 37.74 9.39 -45.21
CA THR A 362 39.09 9.58 -45.75
C THR A 362 40.19 9.24 -44.74
N ASN A 363 39.90 9.35 -43.43
CA ASN A 363 40.85 9.11 -42.35
C ASN A 363 40.65 7.75 -41.66
N GLY A 364 39.89 6.83 -42.27
CA GLY A 364 39.63 5.49 -41.74
C GLY A 364 38.15 5.28 -41.35
N TRP A 365 37.93 4.50 -40.30
CA TRP A 365 36.60 4.13 -39.81
C TRP A 365 36.15 4.97 -38.63
N ARG A 366 34.87 5.38 -38.59
CA ARG A 366 34.26 6.06 -37.43
C ARG A 366 32.85 5.53 -37.17
N LEU A 367 32.33 5.73 -35.96
CA LEU A 367 30.94 5.45 -35.64
C LEU A 367 30.04 6.33 -36.51
N ARG A 368 29.01 5.72 -37.12
CA ARG A 368 27.99 6.46 -37.85
C ARG A 368 27.15 7.27 -36.87
N LYS A 369 26.95 8.55 -37.15
CA LYS A 369 25.99 9.36 -36.37
C LYS A 369 24.61 8.74 -36.55
N GLN A 370 24.11 8.07 -35.52
CA GLN A 370 22.70 7.72 -35.46
C GLN A 370 21.92 9.03 -35.38
N THR A 371 21.21 9.40 -36.43
CA THR A 371 20.11 10.34 -36.31
C THR A 371 19.15 9.69 -35.30
N ALA A 372 18.92 10.37 -34.17
CA ALA A 372 18.03 9.89 -33.12
C ALA A 372 16.60 9.84 -33.63
N THR A 373 16.27 8.81 -34.38
CA THR A 373 14.92 8.34 -34.54
C THR A 373 14.66 7.29 -33.46
N TYR A 374 14.68 7.75 -32.22
CA TYR A 374 13.93 7.08 -31.18
C TYR A 374 12.46 7.35 -31.51
N ARG A 375 11.93 6.66 -32.51
CA ARG A 375 10.49 6.49 -32.60
C ARG A 375 10.13 5.66 -31.36
N ARG A 376 9.63 6.35 -30.33
CA ARG A 376 8.77 5.77 -29.33
C ARG A 376 7.88 4.78 -30.08
N ALA A 377 7.88 3.51 -29.65
CA ALA A 377 6.90 2.57 -30.15
C ALA A 377 5.53 3.26 -30.10
N PRO A 378 4.67 3.13 -31.11
CA PRO A 378 3.37 3.74 -31.02
C PRO A 378 2.70 3.18 -29.77
N ASP A 379 2.50 4.06 -28.78
CA ASP A 379 1.60 3.79 -27.67
C ASP A 379 0.28 3.37 -28.32
N SER A 380 -0.03 2.10 -28.21
CA SER A 380 -1.39 1.64 -28.44
C SER A 380 -2.21 2.26 -27.32
N THR A 381 -3.10 3.19 -27.71
CA THR A 381 -3.98 4.00 -26.87
C THR A 381 -3.37 5.34 -26.40
N ALA A 382 -3.14 6.24 -27.36
CA ALA A 382 -3.28 7.65 -27.07
C ALA A 382 -4.79 7.97 -26.99
N LEU A 383 -5.35 7.84 -25.80
CA LEU A 383 -6.56 8.58 -25.46
C LEU A 383 -6.14 10.06 -25.42
N GLU A 384 -6.74 10.88 -26.28
CA GLU A 384 -6.61 12.33 -26.20
C GLU A 384 -6.89 12.76 -24.75
N PRO A 385 -6.08 13.67 -24.18
CA PRO A 385 -6.36 14.18 -22.85
C PRO A 385 -7.76 14.83 -22.89
N PRO A 386 -8.61 14.58 -21.89
CA PRO A 386 -9.88 15.26 -21.79
C PRO A 386 -9.63 16.78 -21.76
N PRO A 387 -10.52 17.60 -22.36
CA PRO A 387 -10.36 19.04 -22.36
C PRO A 387 -10.20 19.53 -20.93
N THR A 388 -9.22 20.39 -20.71
CA THR A 388 -8.93 21.02 -19.42
C THR A 388 -10.22 21.70 -18.93
N PRO A 389 -10.78 21.33 -17.76
CA PRO A 389 -11.90 22.08 -17.23
C PRO A 389 -11.44 23.50 -16.92
N GLU A 390 -12.24 24.48 -17.36
CA GLU A 390 -12.06 25.88 -16.96
C GLU A 390 -12.05 25.97 -15.41
N PRO A 391 -11.21 26.82 -14.81
CA PRO A 391 -11.19 26.98 -13.37
C PRO A 391 -12.54 27.53 -12.89
N GLU A 392 -13.26 26.73 -12.11
CA GLU A 392 -14.41 27.23 -11.34
C GLU A 392 -13.94 28.28 -10.34
N PRO A 393 -14.72 29.34 -10.11
CA PRO A 393 -14.34 30.40 -9.19
C PRO A 393 -14.20 29.85 -7.77
N THR A 394 -13.02 30.03 -7.20
CA THR A 394 -12.67 29.71 -5.83
C THR A 394 -13.35 30.69 -4.86
N ASP A 395 -14.56 30.36 -4.41
CA ASP A 395 -15.17 30.93 -3.23
C ASP A 395 -15.44 29.84 -2.17
N LEU A 396 -14.36 29.23 -1.70
CA LEU A 396 -14.40 28.43 -0.47
C LEU A 396 -13.51 29.11 0.56
N PRO A 397 -14.04 29.39 1.77
CA PRO A 397 -13.22 29.95 2.85
C PRO A 397 -12.10 28.98 3.20
N PRO A 398 -10.90 29.48 3.57
CA PRO A 398 -9.79 28.62 3.97
C PRO A 398 -10.22 27.77 5.18
N PRO A 399 -9.73 26.53 5.29
CA PRO A 399 -10.00 25.69 6.45
C PRO A 399 -9.46 26.37 7.71
N PRO A 400 -10.16 26.26 8.86
CA PRO A 400 -9.70 26.88 10.10
C PRO A 400 -8.33 26.34 10.52
N ASP A 401 -7.43 27.26 10.83
CA ASP A 401 -6.02 27.05 11.22
C ASP A 401 -5.82 26.49 12.64
N ASP A 402 -6.85 25.94 13.28
CA ASP A 402 -6.78 25.47 14.67
C ASP A 402 -6.76 23.95 14.79
N PHE A 403 -5.62 23.33 14.44
CA PHE A 403 -5.29 22.01 14.97
C PHE A 403 -3.91 22.08 15.65
N PRO A 404 -3.86 21.99 16.98
CA PRO A 404 -2.59 21.94 17.71
C PRO A 404 -1.76 20.75 17.28
N ALA A 405 -0.46 20.93 17.24
CA ALA A 405 0.51 19.88 16.93
C ALA A 405 0.29 18.65 17.82
N PRO A 406 0.53 17.42 17.30
CA PRO A 406 0.32 16.21 18.06
C PRO A 406 1.23 16.16 19.30
N ASP A 407 0.66 15.93 20.45
CA ASP A 407 1.41 15.52 21.64
C ASP A 407 1.82 14.05 21.47
N TYR A 408 3.11 13.84 21.18
CA TYR A 408 3.72 12.52 20.98
C TYR A 408 4.00 11.78 22.29
N ASN A 409 3.65 12.35 23.44
CA ASN A 409 3.88 11.74 24.76
C ASN A 409 2.74 10.85 25.26
N HIS A 410 1.73 10.56 24.42
CA HIS A 410 0.69 9.61 24.83
C HIS A 410 1.28 8.20 24.90
N PRO A 411 1.16 7.50 26.06
CA PRO A 411 1.83 6.22 26.33
C PRO A 411 1.51 5.10 25.34
N ASP A 412 0.39 5.17 24.61
CA ASP A 412 -0.04 4.18 23.62
C ASP A 412 0.61 4.37 22.24
N LEU A 413 1.46 5.38 22.04
CA LEU A 413 2.13 5.71 20.77
C LEU A 413 3.65 5.55 20.83
N GLN A 414 4.21 5.06 21.96
CA GLN A 414 5.63 4.76 22.04
C GLN A 414 5.94 3.45 21.31
N GLU A 415 7.01 3.46 20.54
CA GLU A 415 7.53 2.29 19.85
C GLU A 415 7.75 1.14 20.82
N PRO A 416 7.51 -0.13 20.43
CA PRO A 416 7.91 -1.28 21.23
C PRO A 416 9.43 -1.30 21.31
N THR A 417 9.97 -0.92 22.45
CA THR A 417 11.38 -1.02 22.77
C THR A 417 11.76 -2.48 22.99
N ALA A 418 12.87 -2.87 22.37
CA ALA A 418 13.70 -4.02 22.61
C ALA A 418 13.45 -5.29 21.78
N ILE A 419 14.05 -5.28 20.63
CA ILE A 419 14.65 -6.49 20.04
C ILE A 419 15.88 -6.83 20.89
N HIS A 420 15.91 -8.03 21.46
CA HIS A 420 17.04 -8.63 22.17
C HIS A 420 18.38 -8.34 21.48
N LYS A 421 19.31 -7.72 22.20
CA LYS A 421 20.72 -7.72 21.85
C LYS A 421 21.20 -9.17 21.76
N ARG A 422 21.59 -9.60 20.57
CA ARG A 422 22.41 -10.80 20.41
C ARG A 422 23.74 -10.55 21.13
N PRO A 423 24.28 -11.53 21.87
CA PRO A 423 25.62 -11.42 22.48
C PRO A 423 26.64 -11.32 21.34
N SER A 424 27.62 -10.41 21.56
CA SER A 424 28.79 -10.22 20.74
C SER A 424 29.56 -11.54 20.58
N ARG A 425 29.84 -11.94 19.32
CA ARG A 425 30.85 -12.94 18.99
C ARG A 425 32.24 -12.35 19.23
N GLU A 426 32.72 -12.48 20.45
CA GLU A 426 34.14 -12.52 20.75
C GLU A 426 34.35 -13.72 21.68
N ALA A 427 34.77 -14.80 21.11
CA ALA A 427 35.59 -15.91 21.63
C ALA A 427 35.25 -17.18 20.82
N LEU A 428 36.01 -17.42 19.81
CA LEU A 428 36.56 -18.71 19.43
C LEU A 428 37.09 -18.60 17.97
N TRP A 429 38.44 -18.41 17.94
CA TRP A 429 39.37 -18.61 16.78
C TRP A 429 39.17 -17.75 15.55
#